data_8a52132eb4dbcaef0ff463db1b786058
#
_entry.id   8a52132eb4dbcaef0ff463db1b786058
#
_cell.length_a   1.000
_cell.length_b   1.000
_cell.length_c   1.000
_cell.angle_alpha   90.00
_cell.angle_beta   90.00
_cell.angle_gamma   90.00
#
_symmetry.space_group_name_H-M   'P 1'
#
loop_
_entity.id
_entity.type
_entity.pdbx_description
1 polymer ?
#
loop_
_entity_poly.entity_id
_entity_poly.type
_entity_poly.pdbx_seq_one_letter_code
_entity_poly.pdbx_strand_id
1 'polypeptide(L)'
;MISVELTKRFKKIVRGPRREQEVAATLKSVQQGYGNPHAHTGISIRKLNRHLYECRTGLAWRLVFKAGKGVLTFDFAGDHDEVQNYLRGKF
;
A
#
# COMPACT_ATOMS: atom_id res chain seq x y z
N MET A 1 -0.83 -0.09 18.73
CA MET A 1 0.08 -0.35 17.60
C MET A 1 -0.71 -0.81 16.39
N ILE A 2 -0.36 -0.31 15.23
CA ILE A 2 -1.05 -0.66 13.98
C ILE A 2 -0.55 -1.99 13.46
N SER A 3 -1.48 -2.87 13.10
CA SER A 3 -1.17 -4.14 12.46
C SER A 3 -1.26 -4.00 10.95
N VAL A 4 -0.49 -4.80 10.23
CA VAL A 4 -0.53 -4.85 8.77
C VAL A 4 -0.98 -6.24 8.35
N GLU A 5 -1.98 -6.29 7.47
CA GLU A 5 -2.46 -7.54 6.90
C GLU A 5 -2.34 -7.49 5.39
N LEU A 6 -2.07 -8.64 4.78
CA LEU A 6 -1.90 -8.76 3.34
C LEU A 6 -2.94 -9.74 2.81
N THR A 7 -3.70 -9.33 1.79
CA THR A 7 -4.68 -10.23 1.17
C THR A 7 -3.96 -11.25 0.28
N LYS A 8 -4.68 -12.30 -0.10
CA LYS A 8 -4.14 -13.29 -1.04
C LYS A 8 -3.80 -12.63 -2.37
N ARG A 9 -4.63 -11.69 -2.83
CA ARG A 9 -4.39 -10.95 -4.06
C ARG A 9 -3.06 -10.22 -3.99
N PHE A 10 -2.83 -9.50 -2.90
CA PHE A 10 -1.60 -8.74 -2.70
C PHE A 10 -0.38 -9.67 -2.73
N LYS A 11 -0.47 -10.79 -2.01
CA LYS A 11 0.64 -11.76 -1.96
C LYS A 11 0.94 -12.37 -3.33
N LYS A 12 -0.08 -12.54 -4.17
CA LYS A 12 0.12 -13.06 -5.52
C LYS A 12 0.79 -12.05 -6.44
N ILE A 13 0.50 -10.77 -6.24
CA ILE A 13 1.07 -9.70 -7.07
C ILE A 13 2.52 -9.45 -6.72
N VAL A 14 2.83 -9.42 -5.42
CA VAL A 14 4.18 -9.12 -4.94
C VAL A 14 5.02 -10.40 -4.96
N ARG A 15 5.80 -10.56 -6.02
CA ARG A 15 6.64 -11.74 -6.22
C ARG A 15 8.06 -11.38 -6.56
N GLY A 16 8.98 -12.27 -6.20
CA GLY A 16 10.41 -12.13 -6.49
C GLY A 16 11.13 -11.44 -5.34
N PRO A 17 12.38 -11.88 -5.07
CA PRO A 17 13.12 -11.41 -3.89
C PRO A 17 13.29 -9.89 -3.84
N ARG A 18 13.57 -9.29 -4.98
CA ARG A 18 13.80 -7.85 -5.04
C ARG A 18 12.54 -7.06 -4.72
N ARG A 19 11.43 -7.46 -5.36
CA ARG A 19 10.16 -6.78 -5.16
C ARG A 19 9.65 -6.98 -3.74
N GLU A 20 9.82 -8.18 -3.22
CA GLU A 20 9.42 -8.48 -1.84
C GLU A 20 10.19 -7.65 -0.83
N GLN A 21 11.48 -7.44 -1.06
CA GLN A 21 12.30 -6.62 -0.17
C GLN A 21 11.86 -5.15 -0.21
N GLU A 22 11.62 -4.62 -1.40
CA GLU A 22 11.16 -3.24 -1.55
C GLU A 22 9.82 -3.02 -0.85
N VAL A 23 8.90 -3.95 -1.06
CA VAL A 23 7.57 -3.86 -0.47
C VAL A 23 7.65 -4.01 1.04
N ALA A 24 8.45 -4.95 1.55
CA ALA A 24 8.59 -5.14 2.99
C ALA A 24 9.09 -3.88 3.68
N ALA A 25 10.07 -3.21 3.08
CA ALA A 25 10.59 -1.96 3.64
C ALA A 25 9.52 -0.87 3.67
N THR A 26 8.72 -0.79 2.60
CA THR A 26 7.63 0.19 2.53
C THR A 26 6.55 -0.12 3.56
N LEU A 27 6.17 -1.38 3.71
CA LEU A 27 5.16 -1.79 4.70
C LEU A 27 5.60 -1.40 6.11
N LYS A 28 6.86 -1.59 6.42
CA LYS A 28 7.40 -1.22 7.72
C LYS A 28 7.32 0.29 7.94
N SER A 29 7.67 1.08 6.92
CA SER A 29 7.60 2.53 7.01
C SER A 29 6.16 3.00 7.20
N VAL A 30 5.22 2.40 6.49
CA VAL A 30 3.80 2.75 6.60
C VAL A 30 3.29 2.40 7.99
N GLN A 31 3.64 1.23 8.51
CA GLN A 31 3.22 0.80 9.83
C GLN A 31 3.69 1.77 10.91
N GLN A 32 4.91 2.28 10.78
CA GLN A 32 5.47 3.20 11.73
C GLN A 32 4.95 4.63 11.57
N GLY A 33 4.65 5.04 10.35
CA GLY A 33 4.32 6.43 10.05
C GLY A 33 2.84 6.74 9.86
N TYR A 34 1.99 5.74 9.70
CA TYR A 34 0.58 5.99 9.48
C TYR A 34 -0.04 6.69 10.70
N GLY A 35 -0.79 7.76 10.45
CA GLY A 35 -1.37 8.56 11.52
C GLY A 35 -0.50 9.74 11.94
N ASN A 36 0.73 9.79 11.46
CA ASN A 36 1.64 10.92 11.71
C ASN A 36 1.70 11.78 10.45
N PRO A 37 1.11 13.00 10.45
CA PRO A 37 1.04 13.82 9.25
C PRO A 37 2.40 14.11 8.60
N HIS A 38 3.44 14.27 9.40
CA HIS A 38 4.78 14.55 8.87
C HIS A 38 5.36 13.33 8.18
N ALA A 39 5.10 12.14 8.74
CA ALA A 39 5.59 10.90 8.15
C ALA A 39 4.87 10.56 6.84
N HIS A 40 3.58 10.91 6.73
CA HIS A 40 2.82 10.64 5.51
C HIS A 40 3.49 11.26 4.27
N THR A 41 3.99 12.49 4.41
CA THR A 41 4.67 13.15 3.30
C THR A 41 5.91 12.36 2.88
N GLY A 42 6.69 11.88 3.85
CA GLY A 42 7.93 11.15 3.57
C GLY A 42 7.72 9.80 2.91
N ILE A 43 6.62 9.12 3.22
CA ILE A 43 6.32 7.80 2.65
C ILE A 43 5.24 7.87 1.57
N SER A 44 4.86 9.07 1.18
CA SER A 44 3.93 9.33 0.08
C SER A 44 2.56 8.67 0.25
N ILE A 45 2.04 8.64 1.47
CA ILE A 45 0.68 8.15 1.71
C ILE A 45 -0.32 9.17 1.18
N ARG A 46 -1.25 8.69 0.35
CA ARG A 46 -2.29 9.54 -0.22
C ARG A 46 -3.64 8.84 -0.16
N LYS A 47 -4.68 9.58 0.21
CA LYS A 47 -6.03 9.04 0.24
C LYS A 47 -6.60 9.02 -1.17
N LEU A 48 -7.14 7.87 -1.58
CA LEU A 48 -7.71 7.70 -2.91
C LEU A 48 -9.23 7.90 -2.91
N ASN A 49 -9.89 7.39 -1.87
CA ASN A 49 -11.33 7.58 -1.69
C ASN A 49 -11.64 7.37 -0.20
N ARG A 50 -12.92 7.19 0.13
CA ARG A 50 -13.36 7.10 1.51
C ARG A 50 -12.62 6.03 2.32
N HIS A 51 -12.28 4.92 1.69
CA HIS A 51 -11.72 3.76 2.40
C HIS A 51 -10.31 3.38 1.98
N LEU A 52 -9.85 3.86 0.83
CA LEU A 52 -8.60 3.40 0.23
C LEU A 52 -7.52 4.46 0.23
N TYR A 53 -6.32 4.01 0.48
CA TYR A 53 -5.11 4.83 0.46
C TYR A 53 -4.09 4.17 -0.44
N GLU A 54 -3.14 4.95 -0.91
CA GLU A 54 -1.99 4.40 -1.61
C GLU A 54 -0.71 4.94 -0.99
N CYS A 55 0.37 4.19 -1.17
CA CYS A 55 1.72 4.67 -0.89
C CYS A 55 2.64 4.16 -1.98
N ARG A 56 3.78 4.84 -2.17
CA ARG A 56 4.72 4.46 -3.19
C ARG A 56 5.76 3.49 -2.65
N THR A 57 6.18 2.57 -3.52
CA THR A 57 7.33 1.74 -3.28
C THR A 57 8.16 1.75 -4.56
N GLY A 58 9.45 2.07 -4.45
CA GLY A 58 10.27 2.29 -5.64
C GLY A 58 9.83 3.52 -6.41
N LEU A 59 10.17 3.59 -7.69
CA LEU A 59 9.92 4.78 -8.52
C LEU A 59 8.52 4.82 -9.11
N ALA A 60 7.97 3.66 -9.50
CA ALA A 60 6.73 3.64 -10.26
C ALA A 60 5.62 2.79 -9.63
N TRP A 61 5.94 2.01 -8.62
CA TRP A 61 4.96 1.10 -8.03
C TRP A 61 4.24 1.73 -6.86
N ARG A 62 2.98 1.34 -6.72
CA ARG A 62 2.12 1.82 -5.65
C ARG A 62 1.44 0.67 -4.96
N LEU A 63 1.28 0.79 -3.65
CA LEU A 63 0.58 -0.19 -2.83
C LEU A 63 -0.74 0.42 -2.41
N VAL A 64 -1.83 -0.32 -2.56
CA VAL A 64 -3.17 0.15 -2.18
C VAL A 64 -3.61 -0.58 -0.93
N PHE A 65 -4.07 0.17 0.05
CA PHE A 65 -4.50 -0.41 1.31
C PHE A 65 -5.76 0.26 1.86
N LYS A 66 -6.46 -0.50 2.69
CA LYS A 66 -7.64 -0.02 3.40
C LYS A 66 -7.25 0.18 4.85
N ALA A 67 -7.68 1.29 5.45
CA ALA A 67 -7.41 1.56 6.86
C ALA A 67 -8.64 1.27 7.70
N GLY A 68 -8.49 0.38 8.67
CA GLY A 68 -9.52 0.09 9.67
C GLY A 68 -9.00 0.46 11.05
N LYS A 69 -9.74 0.08 12.09
CA LYS A 69 -9.31 0.34 13.46
C LYS A 69 -8.10 -0.52 13.80
N GLY A 70 -6.94 0.13 13.90
CA GLY A 70 -5.73 -0.55 14.29
C GLY A 70 -5.16 -1.52 13.26
N VAL A 71 -5.71 -1.57 12.04
CA VAL A 71 -5.21 -2.48 11.02
C VAL A 71 -5.21 -1.82 9.65
N LEU A 72 -4.15 -2.07 8.89
CA LEU A 72 -4.02 -1.66 7.49
C LEU A 72 -3.99 -2.91 6.65
N THR A 73 -4.95 -3.04 5.73
CA THR A 73 -5.08 -4.22 4.88
C THR A 73 -4.64 -3.88 3.46
N PHE A 74 -3.52 -4.45 3.02
CA PHE A 74 -2.98 -4.22 1.68
C PHE A 74 -3.57 -5.23 0.72
N ASP A 75 -4.24 -4.73 -0.33
CA ASP A 75 -5.00 -5.57 -1.25
C ASP A 75 -4.48 -5.56 -2.68
N PHE A 76 -3.77 -4.54 -3.10
CA PHE A 76 -3.34 -4.42 -4.48
C PHE A 76 -2.00 -3.69 -4.58
N ALA A 77 -1.25 -3.99 -5.63
CA ALA A 77 -0.02 -3.29 -5.93
C ALA A 77 0.15 -3.24 -7.44
N GLY A 78 0.68 -2.13 -7.94
CA GLY A 78 0.88 -1.99 -9.37
C GLY A 78 1.33 -0.60 -9.72
N ASP A 79 1.46 -0.33 -11.04
CA ASP A 79 1.80 1.00 -11.51
C ASP A 79 0.55 1.89 -11.50
N HIS A 80 0.71 3.13 -11.96
CA HIS A 80 -0.38 4.10 -11.96
C HIS A 80 -1.62 3.58 -12.71
N ASP A 81 -1.42 3.05 -13.91
CA ASP A 81 -2.55 2.59 -14.72
C ASP A 81 -3.24 1.38 -14.12
N GLU A 82 -2.46 0.47 -13.58
CA GLU A 82 -3.00 -0.71 -12.90
C GLU A 82 -3.83 -0.32 -11.69
N VAL A 83 -3.38 0.65 -10.91
CA VAL A 83 -4.13 1.13 -9.76
C VAL A 83 -5.41 1.81 -10.20
N GLN A 84 -5.37 2.60 -11.28
CA GLN A 84 -6.58 3.23 -11.81
C GLN A 84 -7.61 2.19 -12.24
N ASN A 85 -7.17 1.11 -12.90
CA ASN A 85 -8.06 0.03 -13.28
C ASN A 85 -8.64 -0.69 -12.07
N TYR A 86 -7.83 -0.89 -11.05
CA TYR A 86 -8.27 -1.49 -9.80
C TYR A 86 -9.38 -0.63 -9.16
N LEU A 87 -9.20 0.68 -9.12
CA LEU A 87 -10.18 1.59 -8.54
C LEU A 87 -11.49 1.60 -9.31
N ARG A 88 -11.46 1.29 -10.60
CA ARG A 88 -12.66 1.20 -11.43
C ARG A 88 -13.38 -0.13 -11.27
N GLY A 89 -12.87 -1.02 -10.42
CA GLY A 89 -13.49 -2.31 -10.19
C GLY A 89 -13.22 -3.35 -11.26
N LYS A 90 -12.10 -3.24 -11.96
CA LYS A 90 -11.76 -4.17 -13.05
C LYS A 90 -10.96 -5.39 -12.59
N PHE A 91 -10.77 -5.52 -11.31
CA PHE A 91 -10.04 -6.65 -10.74
C PHE A 91 -10.88 -7.37 -9.71
#